data_434f3b72835f3aed1032926aeb9cc2b6
#
_entry.id   434f3b72835f3aed1032926aeb9cc2b6
#
_cell.length_a   1.000
_cell.length_b   1.000
_cell.length_c   1.000
_cell.angle_alpha   90.00
_cell.angle_beta   90.00
_cell.angle_gamma   90.00
#
_symmetry.space_group_name_H-M   'P 1'
#
loop_
_entity.id
_entity.type
_entity.pdbx_description
1 polymer ?
#
loop_
_entity_poly.entity_id
_entity_poly.type
_entity_poly.pdbx_seq_one_letter_code
_entity_poly.pdbx_strand_id
1 'polypeptide(L)'
;MNLKNSLRAGIAITLLLGFTATTGPLLAASKEEITQKKADIRKMKNDTLERLYKAQPSAKQAVSKAAGYAVFSNFGMKIFFAGGGSGKGLAVDNNTKKETFMKMVELQAGLGLGIKKFRLVWVFENQSVLNSFINSGWEFGGQATAAAQASGQGGAFAGAMSISPGVWLYQLTDDGLALELTAKGTKYYKDGDLNK
;
A
#
# COMPACT_ATOMS: atom_id res chain seq x y z
N MET A 1 82.97 -32.22 2.40
CA MET A 1 83.06 -33.40 3.34
C MET A 1 81.74 -33.36 4.14
N ASN A 2 80.92 -34.41 3.99
CA ASN A 2 79.78 -34.88 4.80
C ASN A 2 78.64 -33.92 5.14
N LEU A 3 77.52 -34.10 4.49
CA LEU A 3 76.34 -34.98 4.78
C LEU A 3 75.72 -34.81 6.17
N LYS A 4 74.50 -34.39 6.25
CA LYS A 4 73.42 -35.26 6.79
C LYS A 4 72.03 -34.67 6.52
N ASN A 5 71.25 -35.46 5.84
CA ASN A 5 69.80 -35.34 5.67
C ASN A 5 69.05 -35.40 7.01
N SER A 6 67.99 -34.63 7.16
CA SER A 6 66.90 -35.01 8.04
C SER A 6 65.55 -34.62 7.43
N LEU A 7 64.84 -35.62 7.02
CA LEU A 7 63.47 -35.68 6.57
C LEU A 7 62.56 -35.28 7.75
N ARG A 8 61.74 -34.25 7.59
CA ARG A 8 60.63 -33.98 8.52
C ARG A 8 59.34 -34.07 7.75
N ALA A 9 58.62 -35.15 8.02
CA ALA A 9 57.23 -35.36 7.59
C ALA A 9 56.31 -34.33 8.27
N GLY A 10 55.68 -33.50 7.47
CA GLY A 10 54.60 -32.61 7.93
C GLY A 10 53.28 -33.26 7.72
N ILE A 11 52.56 -33.52 8.81
CA ILE A 11 51.19 -34.03 8.81
C ILE A 11 50.29 -32.88 8.43
N ALA A 12 49.63 -32.98 7.25
CA ALA A 12 48.58 -32.04 6.87
C ALA A 12 47.27 -32.50 7.52
N ILE A 13 46.82 -31.74 8.54
CA ILE A 13 45.50 -31.89 9.12
C ILE A 13 44.53 -31.09 8.27
N THR A 14 43.75 -31.75 7.45
CA THR A 14 42.65 -31.16 6.70
C THR A 14 41.45 -30.99 7.63
N LEU A 15 41.23 -29.77 8.13
CA LEU A 15 40.00 -29.40 8.86
C LEU A 15 38.87 -29.23 7.82
N LEU A 16 38.01 -30.23 7.70
CA LEU A 16 36.70 -30.07 7.07
C LEU A 16 35.78 -29.28 8.02
N LEU A 17 35.65 -27.98 7.80
CA LEU A 17 34.61 -27.16 8.38
C LEU A 17 33.29 -27.48 7.67
N GLY A 18 32.47 -28.32 8.29
CA GLY A 18 31.11 -28.56 7.87
C GLY A 18 30.26 -27.31 8.04
N PHE A 19 29.95 -26.64 6.94
CA PHE A 19 29.03 -25.50 6.90
C PHE A 19 27.59 -26.05 6.96
N THR A 20 27.03 -26.25 8.15
CA THR A 20 25.61 -26.51 8.34
C THR A 20 24.85 -25.19 8.15
N ALA A 21 24.30 -25.00 6.96
CA ALA A 21 23.42 -23.87 6.68
C ALA A 21 22.12 -24.02 7.48
N THR A 22 22.04 -23.33 8.61
CA THR A 22 20.81 -23.18 9.41
C THR A 22 19.88 -22.16 8.71
N THR A 23 19.10 -22.61 7.73
CA THR A 23 18.14 -21.78 6.97
C THR A 23 16.79 -21.59 7.69
N GLY A 24 16.58 -22.25 8.84
CA GLY A 24 15.30 -22.26 9.55
C GLY A 24 14.84 -20.91 10.15
N PRO A 25 15.65 -20.16 10.90
CA PRO A 25 15.19 -18.97 11.61
C PRO A 25 14.87 -17.78 10.69
N LEU A 26 15.56 -17.62 9.56
CA LEU A 26 15.33 -16.52 8.62
C LEU A 26 13.97 -16.63 7.91
N LEU A 27 13.52 -17.82 7.56
CA LEU A 27 12.22 -18.05 6.91
C LEU A 27 11.04 -17.87 7.89
N ALA A 28 11.23 -18.21 9.14
CA ALA A 28 10.22 -18.02 10.18
C ALA A 28 10.04 -16.53 10.50
N ALA A 29 11.11 -15.77 10.66
CA ALA A 29 11.09 -14.33 10.87
C ALA A 29 10.43 -13.59 9.67
N SER A 30 10.69 -14.01 8.44
CA SER A 30 10.07 -13.45 7.23
C SER A 30 8.55 -13.69 7.18
N LYS A 31 8.07 -14.87 7.57
CA LYS A 31 6.63 -15.17 7.64
C LYS A 31 5.91 -14.36 8.72
N GLU A 32 6.51 -14.23 9.88
CA GLU A 32 5.96 -13.45 10.98
C GLU A 32 5.89 -11.96 10.61
N GLU A 33 6.92 -11.42 9.99
CA GLU A 33 6.95 -10.04 9.49
C GLU A 33 5.85 -9.79 8.43
N ILE A 34 5.63 -10.71 7.50
CA ILE A 34 4.55 -10.63 6.51
C ILE A 34 3.18 -10.65 7.20
N THR A 35 2.99 -11.53 8.16
CA THR A 35 1.74 -11.64 8.92
C THR A 35 1.45 -10.36 9.69
N GLN A 36 2.45 -9.80 10.35
CA GLN A 36 2.33 -8.54 11.06
C GLN A 36 1.99 -7.38 10.10
N LYS A 37 2.69 -7.27 8.98
CA LYS A 37 2.39 -6.25 7.95
C LYS A 37 0.95 -6.34 7.44
N LYS A 38 0.44 -7.56 7.21
CA LYS A 38 -0.97 -7.76 6.80
C LYS A 38 -1.94 -7.33 7.91
N ALA A 39 -1.65 -7.64 9.16
CA ALA A 39 -2.46 -7.23 10.31
C ALA A 39 -2.50 -5.70 10.46
N ASP A 40 -1.36 -5.04 10.34
CA ASP A 40 -1.24 -3.58 10.44
C ASP A 40 -2.03 -2.87 9.33
N ILE A 41 -1.99 -3.39 8.09
CA ILE A 41 -2.77 -2.83 6.97
C ILE A 41 -4.26 -3.03 7.19
N ARG A 42 -4.70 -4.19 7.71
CA ARG A 42 -6.12 -4.42 8.07
C ARG A 42 -6.58 -3.48 9.18
N LYS A 43 -5.75 -3.28 10.20
CA LYS A 43 -6.03 -2.30 11.26
C LYS A 43 -6.17 -0.90 10.68
N MET A 44 -5.23 -0.46 9.87
CA MET A 44 -5.27 0.83 9.19
C MET A 44 -6.56 0.99 8.36
N LYS A 45 -6.97 -0.04 7.60
CA LYS A 45 -8.23 -0.05 6.86
C LYS A 45 -9.43 0.19 7.78
N ASN A 46 -9.53 -0.57 8.88
CA ASN A 46 -10.64 -0.47 9.81
C ASN A 46 -10.69 0.91 10.48
N ASP A 47 -9.56 1.39 10.99
CA ASP A 47 -9.44 2.73 11.62
C ASP A 47 -9.81 3.85 10.64
N THR A 48 -9.47 3.69 9.36
CA THR A 48 -9.80 4.67 8.32
C THR A 48 -11.28 4.68 7.99
N LEU A 49 -11.90 3.51 7.84
CA LEU A 49 -13.34 3.40 7.59
C LEU A 49 -14.16 3.92 8.77
N GLU A 50 -13.76 3.63 10.00
CA GLU A 50 -14.40 4.17 11.19
C GLU A 50 -14.39 5.71 11.20
N ARG A 51 -13.23 6.32 10.94
CA ARG A 51 -13.09 7.77 10.82
C ARG A 51 -13.96 8.33 9.70
N LEU A 52 -13.98 7.68 8.54
CA LEU A 52 -14.82 8.08 7.43
C LEU A 52 -16.30 8.06 7.81
N TYR A 53 -16.77 6.97 8.41
CA TYR A 53 -18.19 6.83 8.79
C TYR A 53 -18.62 7.79 9.90
N LYS A 54 -17.70 8.19 10.76
CA LYS A 54 -17.93 9.23 11.75
C LYS A 54 -18.04 10.62 11.12
N ALA A 55 -17.15 10.94 10.16
CA ALA A 55 -17.15 12.22 9.46
C ALA A 55 -18.28 12.33 8.42
N GLN A 56 -18.64 11.22 7.76
CA GLN A 56 -19.65 11.13 6.72
C GLN A 56 -20.46 9.82 6.84
N PRO A 57 -21.55 9.81 7.59
CA PRO A 57 -22.34 8.60 7.87
C PRO A 57 -22.89 7.89 6.61
N SER A 58 -23.24 8.65 5.57
CA SER A 58 -23.73 8.08 4.29
C SER A 58 -22.65 7.25 3.57
N ALA A 59 -21.38 7.51 3.81
CA ALA A 59 -20.28 6.74 3.23
C ALA A 59 -20.32 5.26 3.63
N LYS A 60 -20.88 4.92 4.80
CA LYS A 60 -21.05 3.52 5.22
C LYS A 60 -21.93 2.74 4.23
N GLN A 61 -23.02 3.35 3.80
CA GLN A 61 -23.91 2.75 2.81
C GLN A 61 -23.25 2.69 1.43
N ALA A 62 -22.59 3.76 1.00
CA ALA A 62 -21.87 3.82 -0.27
C ALA A 62 -20.82 2.70 -0.37
N VAL A 63 -19.96 2.56 0.64
CA VAL A 63 -18.91 1.54 0.69
C VAL A 63 -19.52 0.12 0.73
N SER A 64 -20.60 -0.10 1.49
CA SER A 64 -21.19 -1.44 1.64
C SER A 64 -21.95 -1.93 0.42
N LYS A 65 -22.57 -1.02 -0.34
CA LYS A 65 -23.36 -1.35 -1.55
C LYS A 65 -22.52 -1.41 -2.83
N ALA A 66 -21.32 -0.85 -2.81
CA ALA A 66 -20.41 -0.89 -3.96
C ALA A 66 -19.92 -2.31 -4.27
N ALA A 67 -19.45 -2.57 -5.48
CA ALA A 67 -18.79 -3.83 -5.83
C ALA A 67 -17.54 -4.08 -4.98
N GLY A 68 -16.85 -3.00 -4.59
CA GLY A 68 -15.73 -3.06 -3.67
C GLY A 68 -15.16 -1.70 -3.35
N TYR A 69 -14.13 -1.70 -2.54
CA TYR A 69 -13.44 -0.49 -2.10
C TYR A 69 -11.96 -0.74 -1.88
N ALA A 70 -11.17 0.33 -1.83
CA ALA A 70 -9.76 0.22 -1.44
C ALA A 70 -9.39 1.36 -0.49
N VAL A 71 -8.60 1.03 0.53
CA VAL A 71 -8.16 1.98 1.56
C VAL A 71 -6.66 2.10 1.53
N PHE A 72 -6.15 3.33 1.50
CA PHE A 72 -4.73 3.63 1.52
C PHE A 72 -4.40 4.66 2.59
N SER A 73 -3.18 4.58 3.09
CA SER A 73 -2.60 5.58 3.96
C SER A 73 -1.13 5.75 3.64
N ASN A 74 -0.64 6.98 3.66
CA ASN A 74 0.78 7.31 3.61
C ASN A 74 1.44 7.25 4.99
N PHE A 75 0.79 6.62 5.98
CA PHE A 75 1.27 6.57 7.34
C PHE A 75 2.58 5.79 7.46
N GLY A 76 3.57 6.41 8.07
CA GLY A 76 4.85 5.77 8.43
C GLY A 76 5.97 5.92 7.41
N MET A 77 5.84 6.76 6.39
CA MET A 77 6.89 6.95 5.40
C MET A 77 7.72 8.20 5.67
N LYS A 78 9.03 7.99 5.81
CA LYS A 78 10.01 9.07 5.69
C LYS A 78 10.02 9.50 4.23
N ILE A 79 9.70 10.75 3.97
CA ILE A 79 9.83 11.37 2.65
C ILE A 79 11.31 11.49 2.36
N PHE A 80 11.79 10.75 1.37
CA PHE A 80 13.12 10.95 0.84
C PHE A 80 13.13 12.14 -0.12
N PHE A 81 14.24 12.87 -0.10
CA PHE A 81 14.55 14.05 -0.89
C PHE A 81 14.45 13.81 -2.41
N ALA A 82 13.31 13.70 -2.95
CA ALA A 82 13.04 13.76 -4.39
C ALA A 82 11.52 13.73 -4.69
N GLY A 83 10.68 14.36 -3.85
CA GLY A 83 9.28 14.60 -4.19
C GLY A 83 8.41 13.36 -4.43
N GLY A 84 8.66 12.25 -3.76
CA GLY A 84 7.85 11.04 -3.84
C GLY A 84 7.34 10.57 -2.49
N GLY A 85 6.05 10.23 -2.39
CA GLY A 85 5.45 9.53 -1.27
C GLY A 85 5.17 8.08 -1.65
N SER A 86 5.14 7.16 -0.71
CA SER A 86 4.58 5.85 -0.94
C SER A 86 3.69 5.45 0.23
N GLY A 87 2.71 4.58 -0.01
CA GLY A 87 1.78 4.13 0.99
C GLY A 87 1.41 2.68 0.79
N LYS A 88 0.75 2.13 1.80
CA LYS A 88 0.21 0.78 1.77
C LYS A 88 -1.31 0.85 1.82
N GLY A 89 -1.95 -0.15 1.23
CA GLY A 89 -3.38 -0.23 1.18
C GLY A 89 -3.90 -1.65 1.04
N LEU A 90 -5.21 -1.73 1.06
CA LEU A 90 -5.97 -2.96 0.95
C LEU A 90 -7.21 -2.69 0.10
N ALA A 91 -7.37 -3.42 -1.00
CA ALA A 91 -8.59 -3.50 -1.76
C ALA A 91 -9.44 -4.69 -1.29
N VAL A 92 -10.73 -4.48 -1.20
CA VAL A 92 -11.72 -5.49 -0.77
C VAL A 92 -12.80 -5.60 -1.82
N ASP A 93 -13.01 -6.79 -2.32
CA ASP A 93 -14.17 -7.15 -3.15
C ASP A 93 -15.34 -7.48 -2.22
N ASN A 94 -16.43 -6.71 -2.32
CA ASN A 94 -17.58 -6.87 -1.44
C ASN A 94 -18.39 -8.14 -1.72
N ASN A 95 -18.32 -8.67 -2.94
CA ASN A 95 -19.05 -9.88 -3.32
C ASN A 95 -18.36 -11.14 -2.82
N THR A 96 -17.02 -11.21 -3.02
CA THR A 96 -16.22 -12.39 -2.68
C THR A 96 -15.55 -12.30 -1.32
N LYS A 97 -15.53 -11.11 -0.71
CA LYS A 97 -14.77 -10.78 0.51
C LYS A 97 -13.25 -10.94 0.35
N LYS A 98 -12.80 -11.06 -0.88
CA LYS A 98 -11.37 -11.19 -1.17
C LYS A 98 -10.64 -9.89 -0.86
N GLU A 99 -9.58 -10.01 -0.09
CA GLU A 99 -8.64 -8.93 0.21
C GLU A 99 -7.44 -8.99 -0.74
N THR A 100 -7.04 -7.85 -1.29
CA THR A 100 -5.82 -7.70 -2.10
C THR A 100 -4.98 -6.59 -1.50
N PHE A 101 -3.79 -6.93 -1.01
CA PHE A 101 -2.84 -5.95 -0.48
C PHE A 101 -2.22 -5.15 -1.62
N MET A 102 -2.15 -3.84 -1.46
CA MET A 102 -1.71 -2.92 -2.50
C MET A 102 -0.68 -1.92 -1.97
N LYS A 103 0.08 -1.38 -2.90
CA LYS A 103 1.01 -0.26 -2.69
C LYS A 103 0.50 0.94 -3.46
N MET A 104 0.83 2.13 -2.98
CA MET A 104 0.73 3.35 -3.76
C MET A 104 2.08 4.07 -3.78
N VAL A 105 2.39 4.72 -4.89
CA VAL A 105 3.54 5.61 -5.04
C VAL A 105 3.02 6.93 -5.58
N GLU A 106 3.35 8.00 -4.88
CA GLU A 106 2.99 9.36 -5.27
C GLU A 106 4.21 10.04 -5.90
N LEU A 107 4.04 10.57 -7.11
CA LEU A 107 5.04 11.38 -7.79
C LEU A 107 4.64 12.84 -7.60
N GLN A 108 5.35 13.55 -6.74
CA GLN A 108 5.18 14.98 -6.59
C GLN A 108 6.10 15.71 -7.56
N ALA A 109 5.53 16.35 -8.58
CA ALA A 109 6.23 17.36 -9.37
C ALA A 109 5.97 18.73 -8.72
N GLY A 110 6.94 19.23 -7.96
CA GLY A 110 6.90 20.59 -7.38
C GLY A 110 7.45 20.68 -5.96
N LEU A 111 8.01 21.83 -5.63
CA LEU A 111 8.54 22.19 -4.31
C LEU A 111 7.38 22.46 -3.35
N GLY A 112 6.83 21.40 -2.74
CA GLY A 112 5.85 21.48 -1.66
C GLY A 112 6.51 21.09 -0.33
N LEU A 113 6.90 22.05 0.46
CA LEU A 113 7.35 21.84 1.84
C LEU A 113 6.15 21.47 2.70
N GLY A 114 5.94 20.17 2.98
CA GLY A 114 4.96 19.73 3.95
C GLY A 114 4.63 18.25 3.84
N ILE A 115 4.82 17.51 4.92
CA ILE A 115 4.35 16.13 5.08
C ILE A 115 2.85 16.20 5.33
N LYS A 116 2.03 16.02 4.29
CA LYS A 116 0.58 15.86 4.46
C LYS A 116 0.27 14.39 4.70
N LYS A 117 -0.14 14.06 5.91
CA LYS A 117 -0.73 12.75 6.22
C LYS A 117 -2.16 12.73 5.69
N PHE A 118 -2.45 11.81 4.80
CA PHE A 118 -3.80 11.62 4.30
C PHE A 118 -4.16 10.14 4.24
N ARG A 119 -5.45 9.87 4.24
CA ARG A 119 -6.03 8.55 4.04
C ARG A 119 -7.02 8.61 2.92
N LEU A 120 -7.02 7.64 2.07
CA LEU A 120 -7.85 7.56 0.88
C LEU A 120 -8.78 6.36 0.98
N VAL A 121 -10.05 6.56 0.69
CA VAL A 121 -11.02 5.48 0.53
C VAL A 121 -11.63 5.58 -0.87
N TRP A 122 -11.20 4.67 -1.72
CA TRP A 122 -11.71 4.47 -3.06
C TRP A 122 -12.96 3.60 -3.02
N VAL A 123 -14.00 3.95 -3.76
CA VAL A 123 -15.24 3.17 -3.86
C VAL A 123 -15.52 2.90 -5.33
N PHE A 124 -15.78 1.65 -5.66
CA PHE A 124 -15.99 1.15 -7.02
C PHE A 124 -17.41 0.62 -7.16
N GLU A 125 -18.24 1.27 -7.97
CA GLU A 125 -19.63 0.92 -8.12
C GLU A 125 -19.84 -0.45 -8.80
N ASN A 126 -18.94 -0.84 -9.69
CA ASN A 126 -19.05 -2.09 -10.44
C ASN A 126 -17.76 -2.92 -10.42
N GLN A 127 -17.93 -4.22 -10.67
CA GLN A 127 -16.84 -5.20 -10.60
C GLN A 127 -15.76 -4.99 -11.65
N SER A 128 -16.11 -4.49 -12.83
CA SER A 128 -15.16 -4.25 -13.91
C SER A 128 -14.14 -3.20 -13.51
N VAL A 129 -14.60 -2.10 -12.93
CA VAL A 129 -13.74 -1.00 -12.48
C VAL A 129 -12.87 -1.43 -11.29
N LEU A 130 -13.44 -2.17 -10.34
CA LEU A 130 -12.66 -2.75 -9.23
C LEU A 130 -11.55 -3.67 -9.74
N ASN A 131 -11.88 -4.57 -10.66
CA ASN A 131 -10.92 -5.50 -11.24
C ASN A 131 -9.82 -4.78 -12.03
N SER A 132 -10.18 -3.75 -12.79
CA SER A 132 -9.22 -2.91 -13.51
C SER A 132 -8.27 -2.23 -12.52
N PHE A 133 -8.78 -1.62 -11.47
CA PHE A 133 -7.97 -0.98 -10.42
C PHE A 133 -6.97 -1.95 -9.79
N ILE A 134 -7.44 -3.16 -9.43
CA ILE A 134 -6.61 -4.17 -8.77
C ILE A 134 -5.56 -4.76 -9.71
N ASN A 135 -5.93 -5.08 -10.96
CA ASN A 135 -5.09 -5.91 -11.84
C ASN A 135 -4.19 -5.11 -12.78
N SER A 136 -4.69 -4.00 -13.32
CA SER A 136 -3.93 -3.21 -14.29
C SER A 136 -3.01 -2.19 -13.61
N GLY A 137 -3.23 -1.97 -12.31
CA GLY A 137 -2.71 -0.78 -11.64
C GLY A 137 -3.45 0.47 -12.14
N TRP A 138 -3.44 1.51 -11.36
CA TRP A 138 -4.12 2.75 -11.73
C TRP A 138 -3.21 3.93 -11.51
N GLU A 139 -3.13 4.79 -12.53
CA GLU A 139 -2.41 6.05 -12.44
C GLU A 139 -3.41 7.19 -12.39
N PHE A 140 -3.30 7.97 -11.34
CA PHE A 140 -4.08 9.18 -11.17
C PHE A 140 -3.24 10.38 -11.62
N GLY A 141 -3.59 10.98 -12.75
CA GLY A 141 -2.86 12.11 -13.33
C GLY A 141 -3.66 13.40 -13.31
N GLY A 142 -3.02 14.50 -13.67
CA GLY A 142 -3.56 15.87 -13.57
C GLY A 142 -4.87 16.15 -14.33
N GLN A 143 -5.26 15.34 -15.30
CA GLN A 143 -6.53 15.50 -16.05
C GLN A 143 -7.76 15.08 -15.23
N ALA A 144 -7.61 14.11 -14.32
CA ALA A 144 -8.71 13.68 -13.46
C ALA A 144 -9.07 14.70 -12.37
N THR A 145 -8.16 15.64 -12.08
CA THR A 145 -8.36 16.68 -11.06
C THR A 145 -9.45 17.70 -11.45
N ALA A 146 -9.61 17.98 -12.73
CA ALA A 146 -10.62 18.94 -13.21
C ALA A 146 -12.04 18.35 -13.17
N ALA A 147 -12.19 17.04 -13.42
CA ALA A 147 -13.47 16.35 -13.35
C ALA A 147 -13.91 16.11 -11.90
N ALA A 148 -12.97 15.90 -10.97
CA ALA A 148 -13.24 15.66 -9.57
C ALA A 148 -13.83 16.86 -8.83
N GLN A 149 -13.53 18.09 -9.27
CA GLN A 149 -14.04 19.32 -8.65
C GLN A 149 -15.54 19.58 -8.89
N ALA A 150 -16.14 18.94 -9.89
CA ALA A 150 -17.51 19.25 -10.32
C ALA A 150 -18.61 18.43 -9.63
N SER A 151 -18.31 17.37 -8.87
CA SER A 151 -19.32 16.36 -8.53
C SER A 151 -19.54 16.09 -7.04
N GLY A 152 -19.00 16.88 -6.14
CA GLY A 152 -19.05 16.63 -4.68
C GLY A 152 -20.34 16.96 -3.94
N GLN A 153 -21.44 17.30 -4.62
CA GLN A 153 -22.63 17.84 -3.96
C GLN A 153 -23.85 16.91 -4.11
N GLY A 154 -24.02 16.02 -3.14
CA GLY A 154 -25.28 15.33 -2.90
C GLY A 154 -25.38 13.89 -3.41
N GLY A 155 -26.34 13.12 -2.88
CA GLY A 155 -26.62 11.75 -3.26
C GLY A 155 -25.88 10.69 -2.43
N ALA A 156 -25.83 9.46 -2.96
CA ALA A 156 -25.29 8.29 -2.26
C ALA A 156 -23.80 8.42 -1.87
N PHE A 157 -23.05 9.25 -2.61
CA PHE A 157 -21.62 9.48 -2.41
C PHE A 157 -21.32 10.90 -1.87
N ALA A 158 -22.20 11.47 -1.06
CA ALA A 158 -21.97 12.78 -0.46
C ALA A 158 -20.61 12.82 0.25
N GLY A 159 -19.84 13.89 0.01
CA GLY A 159 -18.49 14.05 0.54
C GLY A 159 -17.39 13.28 -0.20
N ALA A 160 -17.72 12.49 -1.22
CA ALA A 160 -16.76 11.88 -2.12
C ALA A 160 -16.55 12.75 -3.38
N MET A 161 -15.38 12.62 -3.97
CA MET A 161 -15.05 13.15 -5.28
C MET A 161 -15.29 12.08 -6.34
N SER A 162 -15.96 12.42 -7.44
CA SER A 162 -16.05 11.56 -8.61
C SER A 162 -14.73 11.66 -9.39
N ILE A 163 -14.08 10.54 -9.59
CA ILE A 163 -12.77 10.49 -10.24
C ILE A 163 -12.90 10.06 -11.71
N SER A 164 -13.76 9.09 -11.93
CA SER A 164 -14.16 8.61 -13.26
C SER A 164 -15.53 7.92 -13.13
N PRO A 165 -16.21 7.55 -14.21
CA PRO A 165 -17.47 6.84 -14.13
C PRO A 165 -17.37 5.58 -13.25
N GLY A 166 -18.17 5.54 -12.18
CA GLY A 166 -18.20 4.44 -11.23
C GLY A 166 -17.03 4.40 -10.23
N VAL A 167 -16.20 5.45 -10.15
CA VAL A 167 -15.08 5.56 -9.21
C VAL A 167 -15.20 6.82 -8.36
N TRP A 168 -15.26 6.62 -7.06
CA TRP A 168 -15.38 7.67 -6.07
C TRP A 168 -14.23 7.64 -5.08
N LEU A 169 -13.85 8.80 -4.56
CA LEU A 169 -12.75 8.95 -3.62
C LEU A 169 -13.16 9.81 -2.44
N TYR A 170 -13.07 9.27 -1.25
CA TYR A 170 -13.04 10.04 -0.01
C TYR A 170 -11.59 10.25 0.42
N GLN A 171 -11.24 11.49 0.73
CA GLN A 171 -9.95 11.84 1.29
C GLN A 171 -10.12 12.36 2.71
N LEU A 172 -9.38 11.79 3.64
CA LEU A 172 -9.35 12.20 5.04
C LEU A 172 -7.98 12.78 5.37
N THR A 173 -7.98 13.89 6.07
CA THR A 173 -6.82 14.49 6.72
C THR A 173 -6.94 14.36 8.24
N ASP A 174 -5.99 14.92 8.98
CA ASP A 174 -6.09 14.98 10.44
C ASP A 174 -7.27 15.88 10.87
N ASP A 175 -7.67 16.86 10.05
CA ASP A 175 -8.77 17.81 10.29
C ASP A 175 -10.14 17.27 9.84
N GLY A 176 -10.21 16.10 9.23
CA GLY A 176 -11.45 15.48 8.76
C GLY A 176 -11.49 15.22 7.25
N LEU A 177 -12.71 15.27 6.68
CA LEU A 177 -12.91 15.01 5.24
C LEU A 177 -12.42 16.21 4.42
N ALA A 178 -11.52 15.95 3.47
CA ALA A 178 -11.02 16.96 2.53
C ALA A 178 -11.75 16.85 1.18
N LEU A 179 -12.20 17.99 0.66
CA LEU A 179 -12.82 18.10 -0.66
C LEU A 179 -11.81 18.50 -1.76
N GLU A 180 -10.55 18.71 -1.38
CA GLU A 180 -9.47 18.99 -2.31
C GLU A 180 -8.59 17.76 -2.49
N LEU A 181 -8.35 17.41 -3.75
CA LEU A 181 -7.50 16.27 -4.09
C LEU A 181 -6.03 16.66 -3.98
N THR A 182 -5.33 16.06 -3.02
CA THR A 182 -3.86 16.21 -2.88
C THR A 182 -3.07 15.12 -3.59
N ALA A 183 -3.71 14.02 -3.97
CA ALA A 183 -3.06 12.89 -4.64
C ALA A 183 -2.93 13.14 -6.15
N LYS A 184 -1.95 13.95 -6.55
CA LYS A 184 -1.61 14.18 -7.97
C LYS A 184 -0.45 13.26 -8.37
N GLY A 185 -0.60 12.52 -9.48
CA GLY A 185 0.46 11.64 -9.97
C GLY A 185 0.68 10.40 -9.10
N THR A 186 -0.39 9.78 -8.61
CA THR A 186 -0.30 8.61 -7.76
C THR A 186 -0.57 7.33 -8.56
N LYS A 187 0.32 6.35 -8.41
CA LYS A 187 0.18 5.01 -8.99
C LYS A 187 -0.18 4.00 -7.91
N TYR A 188 -1.18 3.17 -8.20
CA TYR A 188 -1.66 2.08 -7.33
C TYR A 188 -1.35 0.74 -7.99
N TYR A 189 -0.85 -0.24 -7.24
CA TYR A 189 -0.52 -1.56 -7.76
C TYR A 189 -0.49 -2.62 -6.66
N LYS A 190 -0.61 -3.91 -7.04
CA LYS A 190 -0.55 -5.03 -6.10
C LYS A 190 0.79 -5.11 -5.38
N ASP A 191 0.75 -5.40 -4.09
CA ASP A 191 1.95 -5.78 -3.34
C ASP A 191 2.27 -7.26 -3.60
N GLY A 192 3.29 -7.54 -4.44
CA GLY A 192 3.68 -8.90 -4.80
C GLY A 192 4.10 -9.75 -3.61
N ASP A 193 4.61 -9.15 -2.53
CA ASP A 193 5.09 -9.87 -1.35
C ASP A 193 3.96 -10.25 -0.39
N LEU A 194 2.95 -9.39 -0.29
CA LEU A 194 1.83 -9.60 0.62
C LEU A 194 0.66 -10.41 0.02
N ASN A 195 0.66 -10.70 -1.28
CA ASN A 195 -0.39 -11.48 -1.95
C ASN A 195 0.06 -12.89 -2.35
N LYS A 196 1.22 -13.34 -1.81
CA LYS A 196 1.70 -14.73 -1.96
C LYS A 196 0.93 -15.66 -1.04
#